data_3a22459c8e0943e74ab6db11d90ff48d
#
_entry.id   3a22459c8e0943e74ab6db11d90ff48d
#
_cell.length_a   1.000
_cell.length_b   1.000
_cell.length_c   1.000
_cell.angle_alpha   90.00
_cell.angle_beta   90.00
_cell.angle_gamma   90.00
#
_symmetry.space_group_name_H-M   'P 1'
#
loop_
_entity.id
_entity.type
_entity.pdbx_description
1 polymer ?
#
loop_
_entity_poly.entity_id
_entity_poly.type
_entity_poly.pdbx_seq_one_letter_code
_entity_poly.pdbx_strand_id
1 'polypeptide(L)'
;MRIGTPEQIQSFRDDWIVRAKGIADRLGLSYTVDVASDPFFGRGGQIMAISQVEQSLKFELLIPVRSAESPTACMSFNYHREHFGETWGLHNDAGEVLHTGCVAFGMDRLAVAMFAVHGLDIAAWPAPVRAALKL
;
A
#
# COMPACT_ATOMS: atom_id res chain seq x y z
N MET A 1 3.82 8.28 -6.90
CA MET A 1 5.10 8.52 -6.20
C MET A 1 5.13 9.94 -5.68
N ARG A 2 5.77 10.17 -4.54
CA ARG A 2 6.04 11.49 -3.93
C ARG A 2 7.54 11.62 -3.71
N ILE A 3 8.07 12.84 -3.86
CA ILE A 3 9.45 13.24 -3.56
C ILE A 3 9.37 14.34 -2.51
N GLY A 4 10.26 14.35 -1.52
CA GLY A 4 10.29 15.36 -0.47
C GLY A 4 11.26 15.05 0.66
N THR A 5 11.14 15.77 1.77
CA THR A 5 11.91 15.47 2.99
C THR A 5 11.44 14.17 3.64
N PRO A 6 12.24 13.56 4.55
CA PRO A 6 11.82 12.36 5.30
C PRO A 6 10.42 12.51 5.93
N GLU A 7 10.16 13.63 6.60
CA GLU A 7 8.91 13.91 7.29
C GLU A 7 7.74 14.02 6.31
N GLN A 8 7.96 14.68 5.18
CA GLN A 8 6.93 14.84 4.13
C GLN A 8 6.54 13.49 3.53
N ILE A 9 7.50 12.58 3.35
CA ILE A 9 7.23 11.26 2.77
C ILE A 9 6.56 10.33 3.78
N GLN A 10 6.96 10.39 5.05
CA GLN A 10 6.29 9.61 6.10
C GLN A 10 4.83 10.08 6.28
N SER A 11 4.60 11.40 6.35
CA SER A 11 3.24 11.96 6.42
C SER A 11 2.40 11.55 5.20
N PHE A 12 2.97 11.64 3.99
CA PHE A 12 2.30 11.19 2.76
C PHE A 12 1.89 9.71 2.83
N ARG A 13 2.77 8.82 3.32
CA ARG A 13 2.47 7.39 3.50
C ARG A 13 1.32 7.20 4.50
N ASP A 14 1.40 7.84 5.65
CA ASP A 14 0.43 7.67 6.74
C ASP A 14 -0.95 8.24 6.35
N ASP A 15 -1.00 9.38 5.68
CA ASP A 15 -2.22 9.96 5.12
C ASP A 15 -2.89 9.00 4.11
N TRP A 16 -2.08 8.33 3.27
CA TRP A 16 -2.61 7.37 2.31
C TRP A 16 -3.11 6.09 2.95
N ILE A 17 -2.50 5.64 4.06
CA ILE A 17 -3.03 4.52 4.85
C ILE A 17 -4.44 4.87 5.35
N VAL A 18 -4.63 6.07 5.91
CA VAL A 18 -5.96 6.53 6.37
C VAL A 18 -6.96 6.59 5.22
N ARG A 19 -6.57 7.16 4.07
CA ARG A 19 -7.43 7.22 2.88
C ARG A 19 -7.79 5.83 2.36
N ALA A 20 -6.84 4.91 2.31
CA ALA A 20 -7.05 3.55 1.83
C ALA A 20 -8.01 2.77 2.73
N LYS A 21 -7.91 2.92 4.06
CA LYS A 21 -8.90 2.38 5.00
C LYS A 21 -10.31 2.90 4.68
N GLY A 22 -10.48 4.22 4.52
CA GLY A 22 -11.76 4.80 4.14
C GLY A 22 -12.28 4.39 2.75
N ILE A 23 -11.39 4.03 1.81
CA ILE A 23 -11.79 3.43 0.53
C ILE A 23 -12.31 2.01 0.77
N ALA A 24 -11.58 1.16 1.50
CA ALA A 24 -11.99 -0.21 1.81
C ALA A 24 -13.32 -0.26 2.57
N ASP A 25 -13.52 0.64 3.54
CA ASP A 25 -14.77 0.78 4.28
C ASP A 25 -15.96 1.09 3.35
N ARG A 26 -15.80 2.06 2.43
CA ARG A 26 -16.84 2.41 1.44
C ARG A 26 -17.12 1.29 0.45
N LEU A 27 -16.14 0.44 0.18
CA LEU A 27 -16.29 -0.73 -0.66
C LEU A 27 -16.82 -1.95 0.10
N GLY A 28 -17.07 -1.83 1.42
CA GLY A 28 -17.57 -2.93 2.26
C GLY A 28 -16.60 -4.08 2.39
N LEU A 29 -15.30 -3.80 2.32
CA LEU A 29 -14.23 -4.80 2.42
C LEU A 29 -13.67 -4.85 3.84
N SER A 30 -13.60 -6.03 4.43
CA SER A 30 -12.82 -6.26 5.66
C SER A 30 -11.33 -6.28 5.34
N TYR A 31 -10.51 -5.66 6.18
CA TYR A 31 -9.08 -5.56 5.96
C TYR A 31 -8.28 -5.50 7.26
N THR A 32 -6.98 -5.75 7.15
CA THR A 32 -5.95 -5.38 8.13
C THR A 32 -4.88 -4.53 7.44
N VAL A 33 -4.11 -3.78 8.21
CA VAL A 33 -2.92 -3.07 7.71
C VAL A 33 -1.74 -3.51 8.56
N ASP A 34 -0.76 -4.09 7.92
CA ASP A 34 0.43 -4.63 8.57
C ASP A 34 1.71 -4.16 7.91
N VAL A 35 2.81 -4.20 8.69
CA VAL A 35 4.15 -4.00 8.18
C VAL A 35 4.51 -5.19 7.29
N ALA A 36 5.10 -4.92 6.15
CA ALA A 36 5.48 -5.92 5.17
C ALA A 36 6.93 -5.75 4.71
N SER A 37 7.44 -6.76 4.02
CA SER A 37 8.71 -6.68 3.29
C SER A 37 8.53 -7.10 1.84
N ASP A 38 9.43 -6.62 0.99
CA ASP A 38 9.52 -7.09 -0.38
C ASP A 38 10.19 -8.48 -0.44
N PRO A 39 9.93 -9.28 -1.47
CA PRO A 39 10.55 -10.60 -1.62
C PRO A 39 12.01 -10.46 -2.06
N PHE A 40 12.89 -10.10 -1.14
CA PHE A 40 14.32 -10.05 -1.38
C PHE A 40 14.93 -11.46 -1.40
N PHE A 41 15.88 -11.70 -2.29
CA PHE A 41 16.52 -13.01 -2.48
C PHE A 41 17.96 -13.04 -1.97
N GLY A 42 18.39 -14.25 -1.51
CA GLY A 42 19.74 -14.48 -1.00
C GLY A 42 19.97 -13.98 0.43
N ARG A 43 21.19 -14.18 0.95
CA ARG A 43 21.54 -13.78 2.33
C ARG A 43 21.43 -12.28 2.58
N GLY A 44 21.91 -11.46 1.64
CA GLY A 44 21.78 -10.00 1.71
C GLY A 44 20.31 -9.56 1.67
N GLY A 45 19.47 -10.25 0.88
CA GLY A 45 18.05 -9.98 0.79
C GLY A 45 17.30 -10.23 2.10
N GLN A 46 17.69 -11.26 2.87
CA GLN A 46 17.10 -11.52 4.19
C GLN A 46 17.37 -10.36 5.17
N ILE A 47 18.58 -9.81 5.17
CA ILE A 47 18.94 -8.66 6.02
C ILE A 47 18.13 -7.43 5.58
N MET A 48 17.97 -7.20 4.28
CA MET A 48 17.14 -6.10 3.77
C MET A 48 15.66 -6.25 4.16
N ALA A 49 15.11 -7.46 4.10
CA ALA A 49 13.74 -7.73 4.52
C ALA A 49 13.53 -7.45 6.01
N ILE A 50 14.45 -7.90 6.87
CA ILE A 50 14.42 -7.62 8.31
C ILE A 50 14.49 -6.12 8.56
N SER A 51 15.43 -5.42 7.94
CA SER A 51 15.60 -3.97 8.07
C SER A 51 14.35 -3.22 7.60
N GLN A 52 13.70 -3.66 6.50
CA GLN A 52 12.48 -3.04 5.99
C GLN A 52 11.32 -3.17 7.00
N VAL A 53 11.19 -4.32 7.66
CA VAL A 53 10.18 -4.55 8.69
C VAL A 53 10.50 -3.76 9.96
N GLU A 54 11.73 -3.85 10.48
CA GLU A 54 12.15 -3.16 11.71
C GLU A 54 12.00 -1.64 11.61
N GLN A 55 12.28 -1.06 10.44
CA GLN A 55 12.13 0.37 10.20
C GLN A 55 10.73 0.78 9.73
N SER A 56 9.79 -0.17 9.62
CA SER A 56 8.42 0.08 9.15
C SER A 56 8.39 0.85 7.82
N LEU A 57 9.23 0.44 6.87
CA LEU A 57 9.38 1.14 5.59
C LEU A 57 8.26 0.83 4.61
N LYS A 58 7.59 -0.32 4.78
CA LYS A 58 6.50 -0.76 3.93
C LYS A 58 5.31 -1.23 4.75
N PHE A 59 4.13 -0.78 4.38
CA PHE A 59 2.86 -1.30 4.88
C PHE A 59 2.03 -1.87 3.73
N GLU A 60 1.21 -2.86 4.04
CA GLU A 60 0.24 -3.42 3.11
C GLU A 60 -1.16 -3.43 3.72
N LEU A 61 -2.16 -3.10 2.92
CA LEU A 61 -3.56 -3.33 3.24
C LEU A 61 -3.94 -4.71 2.68
N LEU A 62 -4.28 -5.59 3.61
CA LEU A 62 -4.51 -7.01 3.41
C LEU A 62 -6.01 -7.30 3.48
N ILE A 63 -6.53 -8.01 2.48
CA ILE A 63 -7.94 -8.39 2.42
C ILE A 63 -8.04 -9.92 2.43
N PRO A 64 -8.90 -10.53 3.27
CA PRO A 64 -9.06 -11.99 3.36
C PRO A 64 -9.86 -12.54 2.17
N VAL A 65 -9.27 -12.52 0.96
CA VAL A 65 -9.95 -12.97 -0.27
C VAL A 65 -10.24 -14.46 -0.26
N ARG A 66 -9.28 -15.27 0.21
CA ARG A 66 -9.41 -16.73 0.31
C ARG A 66 -9.68 -17.19 1.74
N SER A 67 -8.90 -16.69 2.68
CA SER A 67 -9.05 -16.98 4.10
C SER A 67 -8.42 -15.88 4.95
N ALA A 68 -8.77 -15.82 6.22
CA ALA A 68 -8.19 -14.88 7.18
C ALA A 68 -6.71 -15.19 7.50
N GLU A 69 -6.32 -16.48 7.41
CA GLU A 69 -4.96 -16.93 7.70
C GLU A 69 -3.97 -16.60 6.58
N SER A 70 -4.48 -16.36 5.35
CA SER A 70 -3.67 -16.02 4.19
C SER A 70 -4.30 -14.88 3.39
N PRO A 71 -4.34 -13.67 3.96
CA PRO A 71 -4.92 -12.51 3.31
C PRO A 71 -4.08 -12.06 2.11
N THR A 72 -4.74 -11.39 1.18
CA THR A 72 -4.12 -10.88 -0.05
C THR A 72 -3.74 -9.41 0.11
N ALA A 73 -2.50 -9.05 -0.16
CA ALA A 73 -2.07 -7.65 -0.21
C ALA A 73 -2.69 -6.95 -1.43
N CYS A 74 -3.64 -6.05 -1.18
CA CYS A 74 -4.36 -5.33 -2.23
C CYS A 74 -3.86 -3.90 -2.44
N MET A 75 -3.24 -3.30 -1.44
CA MET A 75 -2.61 -1.98 -1.53
C MET A 75 -1.29 -1.99 -0.78
N SER A 76 -0.32 -1.17 -1.21
CA SER A 76 0.96 -1.00 -0.51
C SER A 76 1.34 0.46 -0.37
N PHE A 77 2.07 0.77 0.71
CA PHE A 77 2.49 2.11 1.11
C PHE A 77 3.97 2.04 1.47
N ASN A 78 4.81 2.63 0.64
CA ASN A 78 6.25 2.44 0.71
C ASN A 78 6.97 3.75 0.98
N TYR A 79 7.95 3.69 1.87
CA TYR A 79 8.93 4.74 2.12
C TYR A 79 10.31 4.22 1.68
N HIS A 80 10.85 4.76 0.60
CA HIS A 80 12.10 4.27 0.00
C HIS A 80 13.35 4.93 0.59
N ARG A 81 13.16 5.86 1.53
CA ARG A 81 14.23 6.68 2.07
C ARG A 81 14.95 7.43 0.94
N GLU A 82 16.28 7.52 1.02
CA GLU A 82 17.16 8.16 0.05
C GLU A 82 17.44 7.33 -1.21
N HIS A 83 17.06 6.06 -1.25
CA HIS A 83 17.46 5.11 -2.30
C HIS A 83 17.29 5.65 -3.74
N PHE A 84 16.11 6.14 -4.07
CA PHE A 84 15.87 6.71 -5.40
C PHE A 84 16.36 8.16 -5.51
N GLY A 85 16.45 8.88 -4.38
CA GLY A 85 17.09 10.20 -4.32
C GLY A 85 18.53 10.14 -4.79
N GLU A 86 19.31 9.23 -4.21
CA GLU A 86 20.69 8.98 -4.60
C GLU A 86 20.80 8.45 -6.04
N THR A 87 19.99 7.42 -6.38
CA THR A 87 20.06 6.78 -7.70
C THR A 87 19.78 7.75 -8.84
N TRP A 88 18.87 8.71 -8.65
CA TRP A 88 18.45 9.67 -9.69
C TRP A 88 18.94 11.09 -9.47
N GLY A 89 19.79 11.29 -8.47
CA GLY A 89 20.37 12.62 -8.18
C GLY A 89 19.31 13.66 -7.78
N LEU A 90 18.30 13.26 -6.99
CA LEU A 90 17.24 14.16 -6.55
C LEU A 90 17.68 14.92 -5.29
N HIS A 91 17.91 16.22 -5.44
CA HIS A 91 18.36 17.09 -4.35
C HIS A 91 17.41 18.28 -4.19
N ASN A 92 17.38 18.86 -2.99
CA ASN A 92 16.76 20.16 -2.77
C ASN A 92 17.74 21.30 -3.11
N ASP A 93 17.30 22.54 -2.98
CA ASP A 93 18.12 23.72 -3.27
C ASP A 93 19.36 23.87 -2.36
N ALA A 94 19.36 23.18 -1.20
CA ALA A 94 20.51 23.13 -0.29
C ALA A 94 21.50 21.99 -0.62
N GLY A 95 21.21 21.17 -1.65
CA GLY A 95 22.03 20.04 -2.06
C GLY A 95 21.82 18.77 -1.23
N GLU A 96 20.80 18.72 -0.37
CA GLU A 96 20.47 17.53 0.41
C GLU A 96 19.68 16.52 -0.44
N VAL A 97 19.99 15.23 -0.30
CA VAL A 97 19.30 14.15 -1.02
C VAL A 97 17.84 14.09 -0.57
N LEU A 98 16.93 14.07 -1.54
CA LEU A 98 15.50 13.95 -1.28
C LEU A 98 15.09 12.47 -1.14
N HIS A 99 14.15 12.24 -0.25
CA HIS A 99 13.52 10.94 -0.05
C HIS A 99 12.35 10.72 -1.01
N THR A 100 11.97 9.46 -1.19
CA THR A 100 10.84 9.11 -2.03
C THR A 100 9.91 8.13 -1.33
N GLY A 101 8.65 8.12 -1.74
CA GLY A 101 7.67 7.14 -1.31
C GLY A 101 6.61 6.90 -2.38
N CYS A 102 5.95 5.77 -2.32
CA CYS A 102 4.86 5.48 -3.22
C CYS A 102 3.68 4.78 -2.54
N VAL A 103 2.54 4.89 -3.19
CA VAL A 103 1.34 4.14 -2.89
C VAL A 103 0.95 3.37 -4.15
N ALA A 104 0.63 2.11 -4.00
CA ALA A 104 0.19 1.27 -5.10
C ALA A 104 -1.14 0.57 -4.78
N PHE A 105 -1.98 0.44 -5.80
CA PHE A 105 -3.25 -0.26 -5.76
C PHE A 105 -3.19 -1.46 -6.71
N GLY A 106 -3.34 -2.67 -6.18
CA GLY A 106 -3.50 -3.88 -6.97
C GLY A 106 -4.93 -3.96 -7.51
N MET A 107 -5.21 -3.32 -8.63
CA MET A 107 -6.58 -3.17 -9.16
C MET A 107 -7.25 -4.52 -9.41
N ASP A 108 -6.54 -5.46 -9.99
CA ASP A 108 -7.00 -6.84 -10.20
C ASP A 108 -7.26 -7.58 -8.86
N ARG A 109 -6.41 -7.40 -7.86
CA ARG A 109 -6.61 -7.98 -6.52
C ARG A 109 -7.83 -7.38 -5.81
N LEU A 110 -8.02 -6.05 -5.94
CA LEU A 110 -9.19 -5.37 -5.44
C LEU A 110 -10.47 -5.83 -6.15
N ALA A 111 -10.43 -5.99 -7.48
CA ALA A 111 -11.57 -6.51 -8.23
C ALA A 111 -11.93 -7.94 -7.78
N VAL A 112 -10.94 -8.82 -7.61
CA VAL A 112 -11.16 -10.18 -7.09
C VAL A 112 -11.73 -10.13 -5.67
N ALA A 113 -11.25 -9.25 -4.80
CA ALA A 113 -11.77 -9.05 -3.45
C ALA A 113 -13.25 -8.61 -3.48
N MET A 114 -13.60 -7.67 -4.35
CA MET A 114 -14.98 -7.21 -4.54
C MET A 114 -15.92 -8.36 -4.95
N PHE A 115 -15.52 -9.17 -5.94
CA PHE A 115 -16.30 -10.33 -6.36
C PHE A 115 -16.37 -11.42 -5.29
N ALA A 116 -15.32 -11.64 -4.54
CA ALA A 116 -15.31 -12.61 -3.44
C ALA A 116 -16.29 -12.22 -2.32
N VAL A 117 -16.39 -10.92 -2.01
CA VAL A 117 -17.23 -10.40 -0.92
C VAL A 117 -18.68 -10.19 -1.38
N HIS A 118 -18.89 -9.63 -2.56
CA HIS A 118 -20.22 -9.19 -3.01
C HIS A 118 -20.85 -10.11 -4.06
N GLY A 119 -20.12 -11.10 -4.56
CA GLY A 119 -20.60 -12.02 -5.61
C GLY A 119 -20.41 -11.50 -7.03
N LEU A 120 -20.73 -12.32 -8.02
CA LEU A 120 -20.48 -12.01 -9.44
C LEU A 120 -21.56 -11.13 -10.07
N ASP A 121 -22.76 -11.06 -9.47
CA ASP A 121 -23.84 -10.19 -9.94
C ASP A 121 -23.69 -8.79 -9.36
N ILE A 122 -23.12 -7.88 -10.14
CA ILE A 122 -22.88 -6.48 -9.74
C ILE A 122 -24.20 -5.74 -9.43
N ALA A 123 -25.30 -6.10 -10.07
CA ALA A 123 -26.58 -5.48 -9.81
C ALA A 123 -27.13 -5.80 -8.41
N ALA A 124 -26.72 -6.94 -7.85
CA ALA A 124 -27.06 -7.35 -6.50
C ALA A 124 -26.14 -6.77 -5.40
N TRP A 125 -25.08 -6.06 -5.75
CA TRP A 125 -24.17 -5.46 -4.77
C TRP A 125 -24.87 -4.42 -3.90
N PRO A 126 -24.44 -4.20 -2.65
CA PRO A 126 -25.03 -3.20 -1.76
C PRO A 126 -25.08 -1.83 -2.41
N ALA A 127 -26.20 -1.11 -2.28
CA ALA A 127 -26.39 0.19 -2.90
C ALA A 127 -25.28 1.23 -2.55
N PRO A 128 -24.76 1.30 -1.30
CA PRO A 128 -23.63 2.19 -0.99
C PRO A 128 -22.36 1.85 -1.76
N VAL A 129 -22.08 0.55 -1.97
CA VAL A 129 -20.90 0.08 -2.71
C VAL A 129 -21.02 0.45 -4.18
N ARG A 130 -22.19 0.20 -4.79
CA ARG A 130 -22.47 0.61 -6.17
C ARG A 130 -22.34 2.12 -6.35
N ALA A 131 -22.88 2.90 -5.42
CA ALA A 131 -22.77 4.35 -5.45
C ALA A 131 -21.31 4.84 -5.34
N ALA A 132 -20.48 4.20 -4.49
CA ALA A 132 -19.06 4.51 -4.37
C ALA A 132 -18.30 4.27 -5.67
N LEU A 133 -18.71 3.27 -6.45
CA LEU A 133 -18.10 2.88 -7.73
C LEU A 133 -18.78 3.56 -8.95
N LYS A 134 -19.85 4.32 -8.74
CA LYS A 134 -20.67 4.93 -9.80
C LYS A 134 -21.27 3.92 -10.78
N LEU A 135 -21.73 2.78 -10.24
CA LEU A 135 -22.38 1.69 -10.95
C LEU A 135 -23.90 1.78 -10.81
#